data_7757bb709ee580e8f2b80b87d0ff9e5c
#
_entry.id   7757bb709ee580e8f2b80b87d0ff9e5c
#
_cell.length_a   1.000
_cell.length_b   1.000
_cell.length_c   1.000
_cell.angle_alpha   90.00
_cell.angle_beta   90.00
_cell.angle_gamma   90.00
#
_symmetry.space_group_name_H-M   'P 1'
#
loop_
_entity.id
_entity.type
_entity.pdbx_description
1 polymer ?
#
loop_
_entity_poly.entity_id
_entity_poly.type
_entity_poly.pdbx_seq_one_letter_code
_entity_poly.pdbx_strand_id
1 'polypeptide(L)'
;MTALLKIGLVSVSDRASSGVYQDQGIPELQQWLEQALVDTFEVETRLIPDEQPLIEQTLKELVDEHHCHLVLTTGGTGPAKRDVTPDATLAVADREMPGFGEQMRQVSLHFVPTAILSRQVGVIRKNSLILNLPGQPKAIKETLEGVKDEQGKVLVKGIFSAVPYCLQLIDGIYIDTKPEVITSFRPKAARRENLEK
;
A
#
# COMPACT_ATOMS: atom_id res chain seq x y z
N MET A 1 -14.26 -22.14 -3.38
CA MET A 1 -13.11 -21.82 -2.50
C MET A 1 -12.80 -20.34 -2.68
N THR A 2 -12.85 -19.55 -1.61
CA THR A 2 -12.36 -18.18 -1.66
C THR A 2 -10.86 -18.22 -1.93
N ALA A 3 -10.39 -17.47 -2.94
CA ALA A 3 -8.97 -17.38 -3.23
C ALA A 3 -8.24 -16.82 -1.99
N LEU A 4 -7.06 -17.37 -1.69
CA LEU A 4 -6.24 -16.90 -0.59
C LEU A 4 -5.65 -15.53 -0.96
N LEU A 5 -5.82 -14.54 -0.10
CA LEU A 5 -5.23 -13.22 -0.28
C LEU A 5 -3.70 -13.32 -0.18
N LYS A 6 -3.00 -12.81 -1.19
CA LYS A 6 -1.53 -12.71 -1.18
C LYS A 6 -1.12 -11.25 -1.25
N ILE A 7 -0.19 -10.86 -0.38
CA ILE A 7 0.29 -9.48 -0.24
C ILE A 7 1.81 -9.46 -0.35
N GLY A 8 2.33 -8.62 -1.25
CA GLY A 8 3.75 -8.33 -1.34
C GLY A 8 4.11 -7.13 -0.45
N LEU A 9 5.13 -7.25 0.37
CA LEU A 9 5.69 -6.16 1.19
C LEU A 9 7.14 -5.93 0.79
N VAL A 10 7.44 -4.73 0.32
CA VAL A 10 8.77 -4.37 -0.18
C VAL A 10 9.30 -3.18 0.61
N SER A 11 10.39 -3.37 1.34
CA SER A 11 11.16 -2.27 1.91
C SER A 11 12.30 -1.91 0.96
N VAL A 12 12.32 -0.65 0.52
CA VAL A 12 13.33 -0.10 -0.37
C VAL A 12 14.23 0.82 0.44
N SER A 13 15.46 0.39 0.69
CA SER A 13 16.41 1.14 1.51
C SER A 13 17.85 0.63 1.33
N ASP A 14 18.74 1.45 0.82
CA ASP A 14 20.18 1.18 0.77
C ASP A 14 20.75 0.82 2.14
N ARG A 15 20.33 1.54 3.18
CA ARG A 15 20.87 1.38 4.53
C ARG A 15 20.35 0.12 5.22
N ALA A 16 19.08 -0.19 5.08
CA ALA A 16 18.50 -1.39 5.68
C ALA A 16 18.98 -2.65 4.93
N SER A 17 18.99 -2.63 3.61
CA SER A 17 19.43 -3.77 2.78
C SER A 17 20.92 -4.10 2.96
N SER A 18 21.74 -3.09 3.28
CA SER A 18 23.18 -3.29 3.60
C SER A 18 23.46 -3.61 5.07
N GLY A 19 22.42 -3.70 5.92
CA GLY A 19 22.54 -4.05 7.33
C GLY A 19 22.99 -2.90 8.24
N VAL A 20 22.97 -1.64 7.78
CA VAL A 20 23.31 -0.46 8.59
C VAL A 20 22.31 -0.26 9.73
N TYR A 21 21.03 -0.59 9.50
CA TYR A 21 20.02 -0.67 10.54
C TYR A 21 19.00 -1.77 10.22
N GLN A 22 18.25 -2.17 11.23
CA GLN A 22 17.19 -3.17 11.05
C GLN A 22 15.98 -2.53 10.39
N ASP A 23 15.46 -3.17 9.33
CA ASP A 23 14.20 -2.74 8.69
C ASP A 23 13.04 -2.77 9.67
N GLN A 24 12.27 -1.69 9.71
CA GLN A 24 11.05 -1.57 10.52
C GLN A 24 9.80 -1.44 9.63
N GLY A 25 9.96 -1.21 8.34
CA GLY A 25 8.85 -1.00 7.42
C GLY A 25 8.02 -2.27 7.21
N ILE A 26 8.65 -3.38 6.88
CA ILE A 26 7.97 -4.67 6.68
C ILE A 26 7.26 -5.14 7.96
N PRO A 27 7.90 -5.15 9.14
CA PRO A 27 7.22 -5.53 10.39
C PRO A 27 6.01 -4.65 10.71
N GLU A 28 6.12 -3.33 10.54
CA GLU A 28 5.01 -2.40 10.79
C GLU A 28 3.84 -2.66 9.84
N LEU A 29 4.11 -2.86 8.55
CA LEU A 29 3.09 -3.18 7.55
C LEU A 29 2.40 -4.51 7.86
N GLN A 30 3.16 -5.55 8.18
CA GLN A 30 2.61 -6.86 8.49
C GLN A 30 1.73 -6.82 9.73
N GLN A 31 2.20 -6.19 10.81
CA GLN A 31 1.45 -6.02 12.05
C GLN A 31 0.15 -5.23 11.81
N TRP A 32 0.23 -4.16 11.02
CA TRP A 32 -0.96 -3.37 10.70
C TRP A 32 -1.99 -4.17 9.90
N LEU A 33 -1.55 -4.94 8.89
CA LEU A 33 -2.44 -5.78 8.08
C LEU A 33 -3.14 -6.86 8.92
N GLU A 34 -2.44 -7.49 9.86
CA GLU A 34 -3.00 -8.47 10.81
C GLU A 34 -4.09 -7.86 11.70
N GLN A 35 -3.91 -6.58 12.07
CA GLN A 35 -4.91 -5.83 12.84
C GLN A 35 -6.09 -5.39 11.99
N ALA A 36 -5.87 -5.00 10.74
CA ALA A 36 -6.86 -4.34 9.88
C ALA A 36 -7.71 -5.30 9.05
N LEU A 37 -7.18 -6.44 8.63
CA LEU A 37 -7.88 -7.37 7.74
C LEU A 37 -8.69 -8.41 8.51
N VAL A 38 -9.88 -8.72 7.98
CA VAL A 38 -10.72 -9.84 8.43
C VAL A 38 -10.25 -11.15 7.79
N ASP A 39 -9.88 -11.06 6.51
CA ASP A 39 -9.49 -12.21 5.70
C ASP A 39 -8.07 -12.69 6.08
N THR A 40 -7.86 -14.00 6.02
CA THR A 40 -6.52 -14.59 6.14
C THR A 40 -5.70 -14.30 4.89
N PHE A 41 -4.40 -14.09 5.05
CA PHE A 41 -3.51 -13.75 3.95
C PHE A 41 -2.12 -14.38 4.12
N GLU A 42 -1.42 -14.52 2.99
CA GLU A 42 0.00 -14.84 2.92
C GLU A 42 0.80 -13.60 2.54
N VAL A 43 2.02 -13.52 3.05
CA VAL A 43 2.92 -12.39 2.81
C VAL A 43 4.18 -12.85 2.10
N GLU A 44 4.53 -12.15 1.00
CA GLU A 44 5.82 -12.22 0.32
C GLU A 44 6.61 -10.96 0.65
N THR A 45 7.78 -11.10 1.28
CA THR A 45 8.58 -9.95 1.72
C THR A 45 9.86 -9.80 0.90
N ARG A 46 10.26 -8.55 0.62
CA ARG A 46 11.53 -8.21 -0.03
C ARG A 46 12.14 -6.98 0.66
N LEU A 47 13.42 -7.08 1.00
CA LEU A 47 14.23 -5.95 1.46
C LEU A 47 15.33 -5.71 0.44
N ILE A 48 15.27 -4.58 -0.27
CA ILE A 48 16.10 -4.29 -1.42
C ILE A 48 16.69 -2.87 -1.38
N PRO A 49 17.84 -2.63 -2.03
CA PRO A 49 18.41 -1.29 -2.16
C PRO A 49 17.60 -0.40 -3.11
N ASP A 50 17.88 0.90 -3.06
CA ASP A 50 17.27 1.93 -3.91
C ASP A 50 17.83 1.88 -5.35
N GLU A 51 17.58 0.77 -6.05
CA GLU A 51 17.99 0.52 -7.44
C GLU A 51 16.76 0.29 -8.33
N GLN A 52 16.51 1.23 -9.24
CA GLN A 52 15.28 1.22 -10.06
C GLN A 52 15.07 -0.11 -10.81
N PRO A 53 16.04 -0.69 -11.54
CA PRO A 53 15.85 -1.95 -12.24
C PRO A 53 15.48 -3.12 -11.31
N LEU A 54 16.05 -3.15 -10.10
CA LEU A 54 15.76 -4.18 -9.12
C LEU A 54 14.36 -4.03 -8.53
N ILE A 55 13.93 -2.78 -8.27
CA ILE A 55 12.58 -2.51 -7.80
C ILE A 55 11.56 -2.94 -8.88
N GLU A 56 11.78 -2.58 -10.15
CA GLU A 56 10.91 -2.99 -11.27
C GLU A 56 10.82 -4.51 -11.37
N GLN A 57 11.96 -5.22 -11.30
CA GLN A 57 11.98 -6.68 -11.35
C GLN A 57 11.22 -7.28 -10.17
N THR A 58 11.44 -6.77 -8.96
CA THR A 58 10.77 -7.23 -7.73
C THR A 58 9.25 -7.05 -7.82
N LEU A 59 8.77 -5.90 -8.30
CA LEU A 59 7.35 -5.64 -8.48
C LEU A 59 6.70 -6.58 -9.51
N LYS A 60 7.40 -6.83 -10.63
CA LYS A 60 6.96 -7.80 -11.66
C LYS A 60 6.90 -9.22 -11.09
N GLU A 61 7.92 -9.65 -10.39
CA GLU A 61 7.98 -10.98 -9.75
C GLU A 61 6.79 -11.18 -8.78
N LEU A 62 6.56 -10.21 -7.88
CA LEU A 62 5.48 -10.32 -6.90
C LEU A 62 4.09 -10.39 -7.55
N VAL A 63 3.86 -9.64 -8.63
CA VAL A 63 2.58 -9.64 -9.33
C VAL A 63 2.47 -10.81 -10.30
N ASP A 64 3.47 -11.01 -11.16
CA ASP A 64 3.37 -11.91 -12.30
C ASP A 64 3.61 -13.37 -11.96
N GLU A 65 4.47 -13.65 -10.97
CA GLU A 65 4.90 -15.00 -10.59
C GLU A 65 4.28 -15.44 -9.25
N HIS A 66 4.34 -14.56 -8.22
CA HIS A 66 3.75 -14.87 -6.90
C HIS A 66 2.25 -14.58 -6.82
N HIS A 67 1.69 -13.87 -7.81
CA HIS A 67 0.26 -13.51 -7.89
C HIS A 67 -0.24 -12.75 -6.66
N CYS A 68 0.57 -11.81 -6.16
CA CYS A 68 0.16 -10.92 -5.09
C CYS A 68 -0.96 -10.00 -5.58
N HIS A 69 -2.08 -9.96 -4.85
CA HIS A 69 -3.22 -9.10 -5.18
C HIS A 69 -2.96 -7.63 -4.81
N LEU A 70 -2.17 -7.42 -3.77
CA LEU A 70 -1.76 -6.12 -3.25
C LEU A 70 -0.25 -6.12 -3.04
N VAL A 71 0.45 -5.10 -3.52
CA VAL A 71 1.86 -4.88 -3.23
C VAL A 71 2.02 -3.51 -2.57
N LEU A 72 2.60 -3.51 -1.38
CA LEU A 72 2.89 -2.30 -0.62
C LEU A 72 4.41 -2.12 -0.54
N THR A 73 4.90 -1.01 -1.07
CA THR A 73 6.32 -0.64 -0.91
C THR A 73 6.45 0.43 0.17
N THR A 74 7.57 0.48 0.85
CA THR A 74 7.93 1.54 1.79
C THR A 74 9.35 2.01 1.52
N GLY A 75 9.57 3.32 1.56
CA GLY A 75 10.87 3.96 1.29
C GLY A 75 11.08 4.39 -0.16
N GLY A 76 12.11 5.19 -0.39
CA GLY A 76 12.53 5.68 -1.69
C GLY A 76 11.52 6.57 -2.43
N THR A 77 10.70 7.35 -1.69
CA THR A 77 9.55 8.10 -2.26
C THR A 77 9.74 9.61 -2.33
N GLY A 78 10.87 10.15 -1.90
CA GLY A 78 11.16 11.57 -1.90
C GLY A 78 11.75 12.10 -3.22
N PRO A 79 12.31 13.33 -3.19
CA PRO A 79 12.89 13.99 -4.36
C PRO A 79 14.40 13.73 -4.53
N ALA A 80 15.05 12.97 -3.65
CA ALA A 80 16.46 12.69 -3.76
C ALA A 80 16.77 11.81 -4.98
N LYS A 81 18.01 11.88 -5.48
CA LYS A 81 18.41 11.08 -6.66
C LYS A 81 18.27 9.57 -6.48
N ARG A 82 18.39 9.10 -5.24
CA ARG A 82 18.23 7.68 -4.90
C ARG A 82 16.77 7.29 -4.63
N ASP A 83 15.87 8.24 -4.51
CA ASP A 83 14.44 7.96 -4.33
C ASP A 83 13.79 7.63 -5.69
N VAL A 84 13.87 6.37 -6.11
CA VAL A 84 13.42 5.91 -7.43
C VAL A 84 12.25 4.94 -7.36
N THR A 85 11.67 4.73 -6.19
CA THR A 85 10.52 3.81 -6.03
C THR A 85 9.32 4.23 -6.88
N PRO A 86 8.90 5.51 -6.92
CA PRO A 86 7.79 5.92 -7.79
C PRO A 86 8.08 5.73 -9.27
N ASP A 87 9.31 6.00 -9.71
CA ASP A 87 9.72 5.84 -11.11
C ASP A 87 9.65 4.37 -11.53
N ALA A 88 10.18 3.47 -10.70
CA ALA A 88 10.10 2.03 -10.92
C ALA A 88 8.66 1.52 -10.94
N THR A 89 7.82 2.03 -10.03
CA THR A 89 6.41 1.64 -9.93
C THR A 89 5.63 2.07 -11.18
N LEU A 90 5.85 3.28 -11.67
CA LEU A 90 5.24 3.77 -12.91
C LEU A 90 5.73 2.99 -14.14
N ALA A 91 7.00 2.58 -14.17
CA ALA A 91 7.57 1.81 -15.28
C ALA A 91 6.94 0.42 -15.45
N VAL A 92 6.40 -0.18 -14.39
CA VAL A 92 5.75 -1.50 -14.44
C VAL A 92 4.22 -1.42 -14.49
N ALA A 93 3.65 -0.23 -14.49
CA ALA A 93 2.21 0.00 -14.43
C ALA A 93 1.52 -0.25 -15.76
N ASP A 94 0.35 -0.89 -15.72
CA ASP A 94 -0.60 -0.90 -16.83
C ASP A 94 -1.48 0.35 -16.79
N ARG A 95 -1.82 0.83 -15.58
CA ARG A 95 -2.62 2.04 -15.34
C ARG A 95 -2.17 2.74 -14.07
N GLU A 96 -2.12 4.06 -14.11
CA GLU A 96 -1.90 4.89 -12.93
C GLU A 96 -3.23 5.17 -12.20
N MET A 97 -3.16 5.18 -10.86
CA MET A 97 -4.26 5.53 -9.97
C MET A 97 -3.90 6.78 -9.16
N PRO A 98 -3.93 7.98 -9.77
CA PRO A 98 -3.37 9.20 -9.17
C PRO A 98 -4.04 9.60 -7.86
N GLY A 99 -5.31 9.26 -7.67
CA GLY A 99 -6.05 9.53 -6.44
C GLY A 99 -5.42 8.94 -5.19
N PHE A 100 -4.70 7.80 -5.28
CA PHE A 100 -3.97 7.25 -4.13
C PHE A 100 -2.81 8.17 -3.73
N GLY A 101 -2.00 8.64 -4.68
CA GLY A 101 -0.91 9.57 -4.39
C GLY A 101 -1.41 10.91 -3.83
N GLU A 102 -2.48 11.43 -4.39
CA GLU A 102 -3.14 12.66 -3.91
C GLU A 102 -3.60 12.49 -2.46
N GLN A 103 -4.31 11.41 -2.14
CA GLN A 103 -4.82 11.14 -0.80
C GLN A 103 -3.70 10.89 0.20
N MET A 104 -2.64 10.16 -0.16
CA MET A 104 -1.47 9.94 0.70
C MET A 104 -0.82 11.26 1.10
N ARG A 105 -0.61 12.18 0.14
CA ARG A 105 -0.07 13.51 0.42
C ARG A 105 -1.02 14.35 1.27
N GLN A 106 -2.33 14.30 1.00
CA GLN A 106 -3.32 15.02 1.80
C GLN A 106 -3.30 14.57 3.27
N VAL A 107 -3.26 13.27 3.54
CA VAL A 107 -3.14 12.75 4.90
C VAL A 107 -1.84 13.23 5.55
N SER A 108 -0.71 13.05 4.87
CA SER A 108 0.61 13.36 5.43
C SER A 108 0.82 14.86 5.70
N LEU A 109 0.19 15.75 4.92
CA LEU A 109 0.23 17.21 5.14
C LEU A 109 -0.38 17.66 6.47
N HIS A 110 -1.23 16.85 7.09
CA HIS A 110 -1.73 17.13 8.45
C HIS A 110 -0.66 16.95 9.53
N PHE A 111 0.40 16.21 9.23
CA PHE A 111 1.47 15.89 10.19
C PHE A 111 2.77 16.66 9.90
N VAL A 112 3.13 16.78 8.61
CA VAL A 112 4.39 17.41 8.22
C VAL A 112 4.22 18.23 6.93
N PRO A 113 4.69 19.49 6.87
CA PRO A 113 4.54 20.35 5.69
C PRO A 113 5.36 19.84 4.48
N THR A 114 6.44 19.10 4.73
CA THR A 114 7.30 18.53 3.68
C THR A 114 6.67 17.35 2.93
N ALA A 115 5.49 16.92 3.31
CA ALA A 115 4.73 15.89 2.57
C ALA A 115 4.45 16.28 1.11
N ILE A 116 4.45 17.56 0.77
CA ILE A 116 4.37 18.03 -0.64
C ILE A 116 5.55 17.54 -1.51
N LEU A 117 6.65 17.13 -0.91
CA LEU A 117 7.82 16.60 -1.61
C LEU A 117 7.69 15.10 -1.92
N SER A 118 6.69 14.43 -1.38
CA SER A 118 6.46 13.01 -1.64
C SER A 118 5.97 12.78 -3.07
N ARG A 119 6.62 11.83 -3.75
CA ARG A 119 6.30 11.41 -5.12
C ARG A 119 5.55 10.07 -5.15
N GLN A 120 4.98 9.66 -4.02
CA GLN A 120 4.22 8.41 -3.89
C GLN A 120 3.15 8.27 -4.96
N VAL A 121 3.03 7.08 -5.52
CA VAL A 121 2.02 6.72 -6.54
C VAL A 121 1.27 5.46 -6.15
N GLY A 122 0.11 5.28 -6.76
CA GLY A 122 -0.62 4.02 -6.79
C GLY A 122 -0.85 3.63 -8.25
N VAL A 123 -0.65 2.35 -8.57
CA VAL A 123 -0.80 1.83 -9.93
C VAL A 123 -1.49 0.47 -9.93
N ILE A 124 -2.04 0.10 -11.08
CA ILE A 124 -2.54 -1.24 -11.37
C ILE A 124 -1.58 -1.90 -12.34
N ARG A 125 -1.19 -3.14 -12.03
CA ARG A 125 -0.55 -4.07 -12.94
C ARG A 125 -1.36 -5.36 -12.97
N LYS A 126 -1.86 -5.75 -14.14
CA LYS A 126 -2.83 -6.87 -14.28
C LYS A 126 -4.01 -6.68 -13.31
N ASN A 127 -4.25 -7.64 -12.44
CA ASN A 127 -5.31 -7.61 -11.43
C ASN A 127 -4.78 -7.28 -10.02
N SER A 128 -3.65 -6.58 -9.94
CA SER A 128 -2.97 -6.23 -8.70
C SER A 128 -2.86 -4.73 -8.52
N LEU A 129 -3.02 -4.27 -7.28
CA LEU A 129 -2.78 -2.89 -6.87
C LEU A 129 -1.40 -2.77 -6.24
N ILE A 130 -0.60 -1.80 -6.70
CA ILE A 130 0.72 -1.48 -6.13
C ILE A 130 0.65 -0.07 -5.57
N LEU A 131 1.04 0.11 -4.29
CA LEU A 131 1.02 1.39 -3.59
C LEU A 131 2.39 1.68 -2.97
N ASN A 132 2.89 2.89 -3.17
CA ASN A 132 4.10 3.37 -2.51
C ASN A 132 3.75 4.06 -1.19
N LEU A 133 4.25 3.55 -0.07
CA LEU A 133 4.05 4.12 1.26
C LEU A 133 5.29 4.88 1.73
N PRO A 134 5.15 5.81 2.71
CA PRO A 134 6.29 6.51 3.28
C PRO A 134 7.29 5.55 3.93
N GLY A 135 8.54 5.98 4.06
CA GLY A 135 9.59 5.17 4.70
C GLY A 135 9.54 5.16 6.22
N GLN A 136 8.90 6.14 6.85
CA GLN A 136 8.81 6.22 8.32
C GLN A 136 7.68 5.34 8.85
N PRO A 137 7.92 4.43 9.81
CA PRO A 137 6.90 3.50 10.33
C PRO A 137 5.61 4.18 10.78
N LYS A 138 5.73 5.28 11.55
CA LYS A 138 4.58 6.06 11.99
C LYS A 138 3.76 6.62 10.83
N ALA A 139 4.43 7.13 9.79
CA ALA A 139 3.77 7.69 8.61
C ALA A 139 3.08 6.61 7.76
N ILE A 140 3.55 5.36 7.80
CA ILE A 140 2.88 4.22 7.16
C ILE A 140 1.46 4.07 7.74
N LYS A 141 1.35 3.96 9.05
CA LYS A 141 0.05 3.81 9.73
C LYS A 141 -0.87 5.01 9.48
N GLU A 142 -0.35 6.23 9.60
CA GLU A 142 -1.09 7.47 9.33
C GLU A 142 -1.65 7.48 7.90
N THR A 143 -0.85 7.09 6.92
CA THR A 143 -1.26 7.03 5.51
C THR A 143 -2.37 6.00 5.28
N LEU A 144 -2.27 4.84 5.90
CA LEU A 144 -3.24 3.75 5.75
C LEU A 144 -4.58 4.08 6.42
N GLU A 145 -4.55 4.60 7.65
CA GLU A 145 -5.74 4.86 8.48
C GLU A 145 -6.34 6.25 8.28
N GLY A 146 -5.51 7.27 8.00
CA GLY A 146 -5.92 8.67 7.91
C GLY A 146 -5.74 9.46 9.20
N VAL A 147 -6.37 10.63 9.24
CA VAL A 147 -6.32 11.56 10.37
C VAL A 147 -7.53 11.38 11.26
N LYS A 148 -7.32 11.21 12.56
CA LYS A 148 -8.38 11.12 13.56
C LYS A 148 -8.22 12.23 14.59
N ASP A 149 -9.33 12.73 15.14
CA ASP A 149 -9.31 13.64 16.28
C ASP A 149 -9.08 12.89 17.61
N GLU A 150 -9.03 13.62 18.71
CA GLU A 150 -8.81 13.06 20.06
C GLU A 150 -9.92 12.09 20.50
N GLN A 151 -11.10 12.18 19.92
CA GLN A 151 -12.22 11.29 20.16
C GLN A 151 -12.24 10.08 19.22
N GLY A 152 -11.24 9.96 18.31
CA GLY A 152 -11.13 8.88 17.35
C GLY A 152 -12.01 9.04 16.09
N LYS A 153 -12.67 10.20 15.92
CA LYS A 153 -13.45 10.50 14.72
C LYS A 153 -12.50 10.77 13.53
N VAL A 154 -12.77 10.12 12.42
CA VAL A 154 -11.98 10.30 11.19
C VAL A 154 -12.24 11.68 10.59
N LEU A 155 -11.20 12.51 10.51
CA LEU A 155 -11.20 13.82 9.86
C LEU A 155 -10.81 13.74 8.39
N VAL A 156 -9.79 12.92 8.08
CA VAL A 156 -9.33 12.64 6.72
C VAL A 156 -9.16 11.14 6.59
N LYS A 157 -9.79 10.55 5.58
CA LYS A 157 -9.73 9.09 5.38
C LYS A 157 -8.37 8.67 4.85
N GLY A 158 -7.81 7.60 5.43
CA GLY A 158 -6.63 6.93 4.91
C GLY A 158 -6.93 6.17 3.63
N ILE A 159 -5.88 5.84 2.89
CA ILE A 159 -6.02 5.19 1.58
C ILE A 159 -6.65 3.81 1.66
N PHE A 160 -6.49 3.10 2.78
CA PHE A 160 -7.01 1.74 2.90
C PHE A 160 -8.54 1.69 2.97
N SER A 161 -9.21 2.84 3.17
CA SER A 161 -10.66 2.94 3.01
C SER A 161 -11.14 2.62 1.59
N ALA A 162 -10.28 2.80 0.57
CA ALA A 162 -10.58 2.56 -0.85
C ALA A 162 -9.94 1.27 -1.40
N VAL A 163 -8.88 0.75 -0.77
CA VAL A 163 -8.13 -0.42 -1.26
C VAL A 163 -9.02 -1.65 -1.49
N PRO A 164 -9.90 -2.06 -0.55
CA PRO A 164 -10.74 -3.25 -0.76
C PRO A 164 -11.66 -3.14 -1.97
N TYR A 165 -12.25 -1.99 -2.20
CA TYR A 165 -13.13 -1.80 -3.36
C TYR A 165 -12.34 -1.69 -4.68
N CYS A 166 -11.16 -1.08 -4.65
CA CYS A 166 -10.26 -1.05 -5.81
C CYS A 166 -9.87 -2.47 -6.25
N LEU A 167 -9.47 -3.34 -5.31
CA LEU A 167 -9.12 -4.74 -5.60
C LEU A 167 -10.30 -5.50 -6.24
N GLN A 168 -11.51 -5.28 -5.76
CA GLN A 168 -12.72 -5.88 -6.33
C GLN A 168 -12.98 -5.39 -7.76
N LEU A 169 -12.79 -4.08 -8.04
CA LEU A 169 -13.04 -3.48 -9.35
C LEU A 169 -12.06 -3.92 -10.44
N ILE A 170 -10.86 -4.34 -10.05
CA ILE A 170 -9.83 -4.80 -10.98
C ILE A 170 -9.83 -6.32 -11.15
N ASP A 171 -10.94 -6.99 -10.81
CA ASP A 171 -11.07 -8.45 -10.84
C ASP A 171 -9.96 -9.17 -10.02
N GLY A 172 -9.48 -8.54 -8.96
CA GLY A 172 -8.51 -9.08 -8.03
C GLY A 172 -9.17 -9.99 -7.00
N ILE A 173 -9.33 -9.50 -5.79
CA ILE A 173 -9.91 -10.27 -4.69
C ILE A 173 -10.88 -9.42 -3.87
N TYR A 174 -11.90 -10.05 -3.30
CA TYR A 174 -12.78 -9.41 -2.33
C TYR A 174 -12.21 -9.57 -0.93
N ILE A 175 -11.92 -8.46 -0.26
CA ILE A 175 -11.42 -8.43 1.13
C ILE A 175 -12.27 -7.50 1.99
N ASP A 176 -12.33 -7.77 3.29
CA ASP A 176 -12.98 -6.94 4.28
C ASP A 176 -12.00 -6.43 5.35
N THR A 177 -12.31 -5.30 5.95
CA THR A 177 -11.54 -4.68 7.01
C THR A 177 -12.29 -4.71 8.34
N LYS A 178 -11.55 -4.74 9.44
CA LYS A 178 -12.10 -4.60 10.79
C LYS A 178 -12.42 -3.12 11.05
N PRO A 179 -13.71 -2.76 11.26
CA PRO A 179 -14.13 -1.36 11.38
C PRO A 179 -13.48 -0.58 12.53
N GLU A 180 -13.03 -1.26 13.59
CA GLU A 180 -12.31 -0.66 14.71
C GLU A 180 -10.93 -0.14 14.32
N VAL A 181 -10.32 -0.66 13.25
CA VAL A 181 -9.05 -0.19 12.70
C VAL A 181 -9.31 0.79 11.56
N ILE A 182 -10.02 0.31 10.54
CA ILE A 182 -10.41 1.15 9.39
C ILE A 182 -11.71 0.66 8.75
N THR A 183 -12.59 1.61 8.45
CA THR A 183 -13.83 1.33 7.71
C THR A 183 -13.58 1.53 6.22
N SER A 184 -13.63 0.43 5.46
CA SER A 184 -13.61 0.49 4.00
C SER A 184 -14.97 0.87 3.44
N PHE A 185 -14.99 1.54 2.30
CA PHE A 185 -16.22 1.93 1.62
C PHE A 185 -16.45 1.06 0.38
N ARG A 186 -17.69 0.60 0.23
CA ARG A 186 -18.25 0.02 -0.99
C ARG A 186 -19.67 0.52 -1.23
N PRO A 187 -20.06 0.75 -2.49
CA PRO A 187 -21.48 0.92 -2.83
C PRO A 187 -22.30 -0.30 -2.40
N LYS A 188 -23.56 -0.10 -2.05
CA LYS A 188 -24.43 -1.21 -1.59
C LYS A 188 -24.48 -2.38 -2.58
N ALA A 189 -24.53 -2.09 -3.89
CA ALA A 189 -24.56 -3.11 -4.94
C ALA A 189 -23.29 -3.97 -5.02
N ALA A 190 -22.15 -3.46 -4.52
CA ALA A 190 -20.85 -4.14 -4.57
C ALA A 190 -20.53 -4.93 -3.28
N ARG A 191 -21.44 -4.96 -2.30
CA ARG A 191 -21.27 -5.72 -1.06
C ARG A 191 -21.56 -7.19 -1.29
N ARG A 192 -20.85 -8.08 -0.58
CA ARG A 192 -20.95 -9.55 -0.73
C ARG A 192 -22.39 -10.04 -0.63
N GLU A 193 -23.16 -9.54 0.32
CA GLU A 193 -24.57 -9.86 0.54
C GLU A 193 -25.50 -9.58 -0.67
N ASN A 194 -25.07 -8.76 -1.63
CA ASN A 194 -25.79 -8.40 -2.84
C ASN A 194 -25.20 -8.98 -4.13
N LEU A 195 -24.00 -9.60 -4.06
CA LEU A 195 -23.34 -10.24 -5.21
C LEU A 195 -23.87 -11.67 -5.45
N GLU A 196 -24.50 -12.29 -4.44
CA GLU A 196 -25.04 -13.65 -4.49
C GLU A 196 -26.53 -13.69 -4.93
N LYS A 197 -27.11 -12.53 -5.30
CA LYS A 197 -28.47 -12.39 -5.84
C LYS A 197 -28.44 -12.19 -7.36
#